data_fbda3ec2d1f4a6f0ba57f812be71e8bb
#
_entry.id   fbda3ec2d1f4a6f0ba57f812be71e8bb
#
_cell.length_a   1.000
_cell.length_b   1.000
_cell.length_c   1.000
_cell.angle_alpha   90.00
_cell.angle_beta   90.00
_cell.angle_gamma   90.00
#
_symmetry.space_group_name_H-M   'P 1'
#
loop_
_entity.id
_entity.type
_entity.pdbx_description
1 polymer ?
#
loop_
_entity_poly.entity_id
_entity_poly.type
_entity_poly.pdbx_seq_one_letter_code
_entity_poly.pdbx_strand_id
1 'polypeptide(L)'
;MRVLVTGGNGFLGSHLVRCLAAWGHEVRVLAQEGTDTQRIDDVDADVIRGDLLRPERLEQACAGCEVVLHLAGVVQDWGPVELFQRVNVGGTRNVLEAAVAQGVRRMVFTSSLAVHRYVGIAAGDETWPRDNHRHPYGASKIACEDLLLGAHAARRIEAVVVRPGVFPFGPGDRLALPELIRNHRRYLHVAGGQARLCTAYAPNLAEGLALCGTVPRAAGEVYVIADDETPTWRGLIERLFAGVGLVAPERGVPLWAAMAAATAAEGVSAFSRKPPLINRYRVALAGRDCVFTSAKAKTQLGYRPRVGLEEALERTCAWLRGQR
;
A
#
# COMPACT_ATOMS: atom_id res chain seq x y z
N MET A 1 -7.12 -19.57 -13.41
CA MET A 1 -7.36 -18.25 -14.04
C MET A 1 -6.01 -17.64 -14.42
N ARG A 2 -5.97 -16.87 -15.50
CA ARG A 2 -4.82 -16.02 -15.79
C ARG A 2 -5.04 -14.63 -15.15
N VAL A 3 -4.06 -14.21 -14.36
CA VAL A 3 -4.15 -12.98 -13.55
C VAL A 3 -2.98 -12.07 -13.88
N LEU A 4 -3.26 -10.81 -14.24
CA LEU A 4 -2.24 -9.79 -14.39
C LEU A 4 -2.01 -9.07 -13.06
N VAL A 5 -0.74 -8.96 -12.63
CA VAL A 5 -0.32 -8.14 -11.49
C VAL A 5 0.57 -7.01 -11.99
N THR A 6 0.10 -5.77 -11.95
CA THR A 6 0.98 -4.63 -12.23
C THR A 6 1.78 -4.29 -10.98
N GLY A 7 3.08 -4.05 -11.14
CA GLY A 7 3.98 -3.86 -9.99
C GLY A 7 4.25 -5.14 -9.21
N GLY A 8 4.09 -6.32 -9.85
CA GLY A 8 4.31 -7.62 -9.23
C GLY A 8 5.74 -7.85 -8.75
N ASN A 9 6.72 -7.15 -9.32
CA ASN A 9 8.13 -7.18 -8.88
C ASN A 9 8.43 -6.22 -7.70
N GLY A 10 7.43 -5.45 -7.24
CA GLY A 10 7.53 -4.58 -6.07
C GLY A 10 7.47 -5.36 -4.74
N PHE A 11 7.55 -4.63 -3.62
CA PHE A 11 7.49 -5.22 -2.27
C PHE A 11 6.21 -6.04 -2.07
N LEU A 12 5.05 -5.41 -2.06
CA LEU A 12 3.76 -6.10 -1.90
C LEU A 12 3.45 -7.03 -3.08
N GLY A 13 3.79 -6.58 -4.30
CA GLY A 13 3.52 -7.33 -5.52
C GLY A 13 4.17 -8.71 -5.54
N SER A 14 5.40 -8.83 -5.03
CA SER A 14 6.10 -10.13 -4.99
C SER A 14 5.44 -11.15 -4.05
N HIS A 15 4.87 -10.70 -2.94
CA HIS A 15 4.07 -11.55 -2.05
C HIS A 15 2.76 -11.97 -2.72
N LEU A 16 2.12 -11.05 -3.44
CA LEU A 16 0.88 -11.35 -4.18
C LEU A 16 1.12 -12.35 -5.31
N VAL A 17 2.19 -12.18 -6.08
CA VAL A 17 2.58 -13.11 -7.16
C VAL A 17 2.77 -14.51 -6.60
N ARG A 18 3.51 -14.67 -5.48
CA ARG A 18 3.67 -15.97 -4.82
C ARG A 18 2.37 -16.56 -4.31
N CYS A 19 1.52 -15.73 -3.70
CA CYS A 19 0.21 -16.16 -3.20
C CYS A 19 -0.67 -16.71 -4.32
N LEU A 20 -0.76 -15.99 -5.44
CA LEU A 20 -1.56 -16.39 -6.61
C LEU A 20 -1.03 -17.67 -7.26
N ALA A 21 0.29 -17.78 -7.44
CA ALA A 21 0.93 -18.98 -7.99
C ALA A 21 0.70 -20.20 -7.08
N ALA A 22 0.83 -20.03 -5.74
CA ALA A 22 0.54 -21.08 -4.77
C ALA A 22 -0.94 -21.53 -4.78
N TRP A 23 -1.86 -20.64 -5.22
CA TRP A 23 -3.28 -20.97 -5.41
C TRP A 23 -3.57 -21.59 -6.79
N GLY A 24 -2.53 -21.86 -7.62
CA GLY A 24 -2.65 -22.48 -8.93
C GLY A 24 -3.13 -21.55 -10.04
N HIS A 25 -2.94 -20.24 -9.89
CA HIS A 25 -3.23 -19.27 -10.94
C HIS A 25 -2.03 -19.08 -11.85
N GLU A 26 -2.30 -18.86 -13.15
CA GLU A 26 -1.30 -18.40 -14.11
C GLU A 26 -1.06 -16.91 -13.88
N VAL A 27 0.15 -16.56 -13.45
CA VAL A 27 0.46 -15.18 -13.08
C VAL A 27 1.26 -14.50 -14.18
N ARG A 28 0.72 -13.39 -14.65
CA ARG A 28 1.45 -12.45 -15.52
C ARG A 28 1.81 -11.21 -14.71
N VAL A 29 3.00 -10.69 -14.90
CA VAL A 29 3.50 -9.50 -14.21
C VAL A 29 3.81 -8.40 -15.21
N LEU A 30 3.23 -7.22 -15.05
CA LEU A 30 3.71 -6.02 -15.71
C LEU A 30 4.77 -5.36 -14.83
N ALA A 31 6.02 -5.39 -15.27
CA ALA A 31 7.16 -4.75 -14.62
C ALA A 31 7.69 -3.59 -15.48
N GLN A 32 8.03 -2.47 -14.85
CA GLN A 32 8.61 -1.34 -15.56
C GLN A 32 9.96 -1.71 -16.16
N GLU A 33 10.27 -1.19 -17.37
CA GLU A 33 11.55 -1.38 -18.01
C GLU A 33 12.72 -0.95 -17.10
N GLY A 34 13.78 -1.76 -17.05
CA GLY A 34 14.96 -1.50 -16.22
C GLY A 34 14.79 -1.81 -14.72
N THR A 35 13.61 -2.22 -14.25
CA THR A 35 13.43 -2.63 -12.86
C THR A 35 13.82 -4.10 -12.65
N ASP A 36 14.37 -4.38 -11.47
CA ASP A 36 14.75 -5.73 -11.05
C ASP A 36 13.52 -6.63 -10.81
N THR A 37 13.62 -7.89 -11.23
CA THR A 37 12.60 -8.93 -11.02
C THR A 37 13.04 -10.06 -10.09
N GLN A 38 14.24 -9.97 -9.51
CA GLN A 38 14.79 -11.02 -8.61
C GLN A 38 13.85 -11.42 -7.48
N ARG A 39 12.93 -10.52 -7.05
CA ARG A 39 11.94 -10.84 -6.02
C ARG A 39 10.90 -11.88 -6.43
N ILE A 40 10.81 -12.20 -7.69
CA ILE A 40 9.83 -13.17 -8.25
C ILE A 40 10.49 -14.23 -9.13
N ASP A 41 11.82 -14.34 -9.15
CA ASP A 41 12.55 -15.31 -9.95
C ASP A 41 12.30 -16.77 -9.50
N ASP A 42 11.80 -16.95 -8.27
CA ASP A 42 11.39 -18.24 -7.71
C ASP A 42 9.95 -18.64 -8.09
N VAL A 43 9.26 -17.83 -8.89
CA VAL A 43 7.88 -18.07 -9.31
C VAL A 43 7.82 -18.18 -10.83
N ASP A 44 7.12 -19.18 -11.33
CA ASP A 44 6.80 -19.29 -12.77
C ASP A 44 5.76 -18.21 -13.13
N ALA A 45 6.23 -17.04 -13.53
CA ALA A 45 5.41 -15.89 -13.89
C ALA A 45 5.81 -15.34 -15.24
N ASP A 46 4.82 -15.08 -16.10
CA ASP A 46 5.00 -14.43 -17.41
C ASP A 46 5.28 -12.92 -17.20
N VAL A 47 6.52 -12.48 -17.40
CA VAL A 47 6.92 -11.09 -17.16
C VAL A 47 6.89 -10.29 -18.46
N ILE A 48 5.97 -9.34 -18.55
CA ILE A 48 5.91 -8.34 -19.61
C ILE A 48 6.56 -7.04 -19.12
N ARG A 49 7.47 -6.49 -19.92
CA ARG A 49 8.08 -5.20 -19.68
C ARG A 49 7.23 -4.09 -20.30
N GLY A 50 6.87 -3.08 -19.49
CA GLY A 50 6.05 -1.96 -19.96
C GLY A 50 5.89 -0.87 -18.90
N ASP A 51 5.33 0.25 -19.32
CA ASP A 51 5.07 1.42 -18.49
C ASP A 51 3.56 1.70 -18.45
N LEU A 52 3.04 2.10 -17.29
CA LEU A 52 1.63 2.49 -17.11
C LEU A 52 1.20 3.63 -18.05
N LEU A 53 2.16 4.41 -18.51
CA LEU A 53 1.93 5.55 -19.41
C LEU A 53 2.03 5.16 -20.90
N ARG A 54 2.21 3.89 -21.23
CA ARG A 54 2.29 3.36 -22.60
C ARG A 54 1.19 2.34 -22.86
N PRO A 55 0.03 2.76 -23.41
CA PRO A 55 -1.16 1.91 -23.56
C PRO A 55 -0.92 0.60 -24.35
N GLU A 56 -0.08 0.63 -25.38
CA GLU A 56 0.15 -0.53 -26.28
C GLU A 56 0.69 -1.74 -25.50
N ARG A 57 1.56 -1.52 -24.53
CA ARG A 57 2.09 -2.58 -23.67
C ARG A 57 1.09 -3.08 -22.66
N LEU A 58 0.15 -2.20 -22.24
CA LEU A 58 -0.91 -2.57 -21.30
C LEU A 58 -1.93 -3.51 -21.94
N GLU A 59 -2.31 -3.27 -23.18
CA GLU A 59 -3.19 -4.17 -23.92
C GLU A 59 -2.56 -5.56 -24.06
N GLN A 60 -1.28 -5.64 -24.44
CA GLN A 60 -0.56 -6.91 -24.48
C GLN A 60 -0.53 -7.60 -23.11
N ALA A 61 -0.33 -6.85 -22.04
CA ALA A 61 -0.30 -7.41 -20.69
C ALA A 61 -1.68 -7.93 -20.26
N CYS A 62 -2.77 -7.24 -20.61
CA CYS A 62 -4.14 -7.63 -20.27
C CYS A 62 -4.66 -8.79 -21.15
N ALA A 63 -4.09 -9.02 -22.33
CA ALA A 63 -4.60 -10.01 -23.29
C ALA A 63 -4.73 -11.42 -22.69
N GLY A 64 -5.94 -11.98 -22.70
CA GLY A 64 -6.26 -13.30 -22.16
C GLY A 64 -6.26 -13.39 -20.63
N CYS A 65 -6.12 -12.28 -19.92
CA CYS A 65 -6.26 -12.25 -18.46
C CYS A 65 -7.74 -12.11 -18.06
N GLU A 66 -8.15 -12.81 -17.00
CA GLU A 66 -9.50 -12.72 -16.44
C GLU A 66 -9.59 -11.64 -15.36
N VAL A 67 -8.47 -11.42 -14.64
CA VAL A 67 -8.40 -10.48 -13.51
C VAL A 67 -7.12 -9.64 -13.60
N VAL A 68 -7.23 -8.36 -13.29
CA VAL A 68 -6.09 -7.44 -13.10
C VAL A 68 -6.02 -7.04 -11.63
N LEU A 69 -4.88 -7.27 -11.00
CA LEU A 69 -4.55 -6.74 -9.67
C LEU A 69 -3.55 -5.58 -9.85
N HIS A 70 -4.04 -4.36 -9.66
CA HIS A 70 -3.30 -3.14 -9.97
C HIS A 70 -2.65 -2.54 -8.70
N LEU A 71 -1.34 -2.79 -8.56
CA LEU A 71 -0.53 -2.30 -7.44
C LEU A 71 0.47 -1.22 -7.85
N ALA A 72 0.80 -1.16 -9.14
CA ALA A 72 1.79 -0.22 -9.65
C ALA A 72 1.34 1.23 -9.45
N GLY A 73 2.27 2.09 -9.05
CA GLY A 73 2.05 3.51 -8.86
C GLY A 73 3.12 4.14 -7.98
N VAL A 74 3.11 5.47 -7.93
CA VAL A 74 3.99 6.24 -7.04
C VAL A 74 3.40 6.24 -5.63
N VAL A 75 4.16 5.70 -4.67
CA VAL A 75 3.82 5.66 -3.24
C VAL A 75 4.81 6.54 -2.49
N GLN A 76 4.47 7.81 -2.34
CA GLN A 76 5.28 8.81 -1.65
C GLN A 76 4.36 9.76 -0.88
N ASP A 77 4.82 10.24 0.23
CA ASP A 77 4.10 11.21 1.07
C ASP A 77 4.44 12.68 0.74
N TRP A 78 5.33 12.88 -0.25
CA TRP A 78 5.75 14.18 -0.75
C TRP A 78 6.12 14.11 -2.22
N GLY A 79 5.71 15.11 -2.99
CA GLY A 79 6.05 15.23 -4.41
C GLY A 79 5.12 16.20 -5.13
N PRO A 80 5.45 16.57 -6.37
CA PRO A 80 4.60 17.44 -7.19
C PRO A 80 3.27 16.75 -7.52
N VAL A 81 2.20 17.51 -7.50
CA VAL A 81 0.83 17.02 -7.80
C VAL A 81 0.78 16.37 -9.18
N GLU A 82 1.48 16.95 -10.15
CA GLU A 82 1.54 16.50 -11.54
C GLU A 82 2.11 15.08 -11.67
N LEU A 83 3.07 14.69 -10.80
CA LEU A 83 3.61 13.33 -10.77
C LEU A 83 2.52 12.31 -10.42
N PHE A 84 1.77 12.57 -9.35
CA PHE A 84 0.69 11.70 -8.90
C PHE A 84 -0.47 11.66 -9.89
N GLN A 85 -0.83 12.80 -10.46
CA GLN A 85 -1.88 12.87 -11.48
C GLN A 85 -1.49 12.08 -12.73
N ARG A 86 -0.28 12.27 -13.23
CA ARG A 86 0.20 11.57 -14.42
C ARG A 86 0.34 10.08 -14.19
N VAL A 87 1.07 9.67 -13.14
CA VAL A 87 1.43 8.25 -12.95
C VAL A 87 0.29 7.49 -12.29
N ASN A 88 -0.26 7.98 -11.17
CA ASN A 88 -1.30 7.23 -10.47
C ASN A 88 -2.64 7.31 -11.22
N VAL A 89 -3.14 8.51 -11.48
CA VAL A 89 -4.48 8.64 -12.10
C VAL A 89 -4.42 8.29 -13.58
N GLY A 90 -3.47 8.86 -14.34
CA GLY A 90 -3.29 8.55 -15.75
C GLY A 90 -2.95 7.09 -15.99
N GLY A 91 -1.98 6.54 -15.22
CA GLY A 91 -1.59 5.14 -15.30
C GLY A 91 -2.73 4.18 -14.96
N THR A 92 -3.50 4.44 -13.88
CA THR A 92 -4.67 3.64 -13.53
C THR A 92 -5.74 3.69 -14.62
N ARG A 93 -5.98 4.86 -15.22
CA ARG A 93 -6.90 5.01 -16.35
C ARG A 93 -6.46 4.15 -17.54
N ASN A 94 -5.19 4.21 -17.90
CA ASN A 94 -4.66 3.42 -19.02
C ASN A 94 -4.80 1.91 -18.77
N VAL A 95 -4.52 1.42 -17.55
CA VAL A 95 -4.73 0.02 -17.19
C VAL A 95 -6.21 -0.37 -17.26
N LEU A 96 -7.11 0.49 -16.78
CA LEU A 96 -8.55 0.27 -16.86
C LEU A 96 -9.02 0.16 -18.32
N GLU A 97 -8.62 1.10 -19.17
CA GLU A 97 -9.02 1.09 -20.58
C GLU A 97 -8.48 -0.17 -21.31
N ALA A 98 -7.22 -0.54 -21.07
CA ALA A 98 -6.63 -1.76 -21.60
C ALA A 98 -7.35 -3.02 -21.11
N ALA A 99 -7.69 -3.07 -19.82
CA ALA A 99 -8.43 -4.19 -19.23
C ALA A 99 -9.83 -4.33 -19.86
N VAL A 100 -10.54 -3.23 -20.05
CA VAL A 100 -11.86 -3.21 -20.69
C VAL A 100 -11.76 -3.64 -22.16
N ALA A 101 -10.79 -3.10 -22.91
CA ALA A 101 -10.58 -3.44 -24.32
C ALA A 101 -10.25 -4.93 -24.53
N GLN A 102 -9.56 -5.56 -23.58
CA GLN A 102 -9.20 -6.97 -23.62
C GLN A 102 -10.22 -7.91 -22.96
N GLY A 103 -11.39 -7.40 -22.55
CA GLY A 103 -12.46 -8.20 -21.96
C GLY A 103 -12.14 -8.77 -20.57
N VAL A 104 -11.23 -8.13 -19.83
CA VAL A 104 -10.95 -8.49 -18.44
C VAL A 104 -12.21 -8.35 -17.61
N ARG A 105 -12.58 -9.40 -16.87
CA ARG A 105 -13.79 -9.42 -16.06
C ARG A 105 -13.69 -8.49 -14.85
N ARG A 106 -12.54 -8.50 -14.16
CA ARG A 106 -12.38 -7.77 -12.88
C ARG A 106 -11.05 -7.04 -12.78
N MET A 107 -11.09 -5.83 -12.23
CA MET A 107 -9.92 -5.07 -11.84
C MET A 107 -9.96 -4.76 -10.34
N VAL A 108 -8.94 -5.22 -9.61
CA VAL A 108 -8.73 -4.90 -8.18
C VAL A 108 -7.67 -3.80 -8.09
N PHE A 109 -8.01 -2.71 -7.45
CA PHE A 109 -7.12 -1.56 -7.27
C PHE A 109 -6.61 -1.48 -5.84
N THR A 110 -5.30 -1.44 -5.68
CA THR A 110 -4.68 -1.17 -4.39
C THR A 110 -4.65 0.33 -4.13
N SER A 111 -5.61 0.80 -3.34
CA SER A 111 -5.72 2.15 -2.84
C SER A 111 -4.85 2.36 -1.60
N SER A 112 -5.26 3.18 -0.66
CA SER A 112 -4.56 3.46 0.60
C SER A 112 -5.52 4.06 1.62
N LEU A 113 -5.28 3.87 2.91
CA LEU A 113 -5.93 4.65 3.97
C LEU A 113 -5.51 6.14 3.95
N ALA A 114 -4.55 6.52 3.11
CA ALA A 114 -4.22 7.93 2.84
C ALA A 114 -5.35 8.73 2.17
N VAL A 115 -6.41 8.07 1.69
CA VAL A 115 -7.64 8.74 1.24
C VAL A 115 -8.36 9.48 2.36
N HIS A 116 -8.11 9.11 3.62
CA HIS A 116 -8.64 9.73 4.82
C HIS A 116 -7.67 10.71 5.44
N ARG A 117 -8.18 11.77 6.05
CA ARG A 117 -7.36 12.64 6.91
C ARG A 117 -7.11 11.96 8.25
N TYR A 118 -5.88 11.98 8.71
CA TYR A 118 -5.52 11.42 10.01
C TYR A 118 -5.85 12.41 11.14
N VAL A 119 -7.09 12.34 11.60
CA VAL A 119 -7.65 13.24 12.62
C VAL A 119 -7.80 12.59 13.99
N GLY A 120 -7.42 11.31 14.12
CA GLY A 120 -7.64 10.48 15.30
C GLY A 120 -8.81 9.53 15.04
N ILE A 121 -8.53 8.39 14.38
CA ILE A 121 -9.54 7.39 14.00
C ILE A 121 -9.31 6.15 14.85
N ALA A 122 -10.18 5.93 15.84
CA ALA A 122 -10.06 4.80 16.78
C ALA A 122 -10.77 3.52 16.28
N ALA A 123 -11.76 3.66 15.39
CA ALA A 123 -12.52 2.55 14.83
C ALA A 123 -13.17 2.97 13.49
N GLY A 124 -12.35 3.08 12.45
CA GLY A 124 -12.81 3.37 11.09
C GLY A 124 -13.18 2.10 10.32
N ASP A 125 -13.98 2.27 9.28
CA ASP A 125 -14.30 1.26 8.28
C ASP A 125 -14.30 1.87 6.87
N GLU A 126 -14.78 1.13 5.89
CA GLU A 126 -14.82 1.55 4.50
C GLU A 126 -15.72 2.78 4.25
N THR A 127 -16.65 3.08 5.15
CA THR A 127 -17.59 4.22 5.05
C THR A 127 -17.00 5.54 5.56
N TRP A 128 -15.81 5.49 6.21
CA TRP A 128 -15.15 6.69 6.71
C TRP A 128 -14.90 7.69 5.56
N PRO A 129 -15.11 9.02 5.78
CA PRO A 129 -15.00 10.03 4.71
C PRO A 129 -13.64 10.03 4.00
N ARG A 130 -13.66 10.03 2.66
CA ARG A 130 -12.48 10.21 1.80
C ARG A 130 -12.25 11.70 1.58
N ASP A 131 -11.62 12.37 2.51
CA ASP A 131 -11.53 13.83 2.57
C ASP A 131 -10.10 14.39 2.46
N ASN A 132 -9.11 13.55 2.13
CA ASN A 132 -7.70 13.96 2.09
C ASN A 132 -7.27 14.55 0.74
N HIS A 133 -8.10 15.43 0.17
CA HIS A 133 -7.87 16.06 -1.13
C HIS A 133 -6.66 17.01 -1.17
N ARG A 134 -6.20 17.50 -0.01
CA ARG A 134 -5.03 18.41 0.07
C ARG A 134 -3.69 17.68 0.07
N HIS A 135 -3.68 16.38 0.28
CA HIS A 135 -2.48 15.56 0.24
C HIS A 135 -2.36 14.94 -1.17
N PRO A 136 -1.33 15.28 -1.98
CA PRO A 136 -1.27 14.89 -3.40
C PRO A 136 -1.44 13.39 -3.63
N TYR A 137 -0.78 12.56 -2.82
CA TYR A 137 -0.94 11.11 -2.89
C TYR A 137 -2.36 10.67 -2.53
N GLY A 138 -2.92 11.17 -1.40
CA GLY A 138 -4.30 10.85 -0.98
C GLY A 138 -5.32 11.25 -2.03
N ALA A 139 -5.20 12.47 -2.58
CA ALA A 139 -6.05 12.97 -3.66
C ALA A 139 -5.98 12.09 -4.92
N SER A 140 -4.78 11.64 -5.30
CA SER A 140 -4.61 10.74 -6.45
C SER A 140 -5.29 9.37 -6.22
N LYS A 141 -5.21 8.83 -5.00
CA LYS A 141 -5.89 7.57 -4.67
C LYS A 141 -7.41 7.73 -4.66
N ILE A 142 -7.94 8.84 -4.14
CA ILE A 142 -9.39 9.16 -4.23
C ILE A 142 -9.83 9.19 -5.69
N ALA A 143 -9.12 9.91 -6.56
CA ALA A 143 -9.45 10.00 -7.99
C ALA A 143 -9.40 8.63 -8.70
N CYS A 144 -8.46 7.76 -8.33
CA CYS A 144 -8.41 6.39 -8.85
C CYS A 144 -9.59 5.54 -8.35
N GLU A 145 -9.97 5.64 -7.07
CA GLU A 145 -11.16 4.96 -6.55
C GLU A 145 -12.41 5.39 -7.31
N ASP A 146 -12.61 6.71 -7.51
CA ASP A 146 -13.75 7.25 -8.24
C ASP A 146 -13.78 6.77 -9.70
N LEU A 147 -12.62 6.72 -10.36
CA LEU A 147 -12.48 6.20 -11.72
C LEU A 147 -12.93 4.73 -11.81
N LEU A 148 -12.45 3.88 -10.92
CA LEU A 148 -12.77 2.44 -10.94
C LEU A 148 -14.23 2.17 -10.56
N LEU A 149 -14.73 2.79 -9.49
CA LEU A 149 -16.11 2.62 -9.05
C LEU A 149 -17.09 3.18 -10.07
N GLY A 150 -16.74 4.28 -10.75
CA GLY A 150 -17.50 4.82 -11.88
C GLY A 150 -17.56 3.85 -13.08
N ALA A 151 -16.44 3.20 -13.41
CA ALA A 151 -16.42 2.18 -14.46
C ALA A 151 -17.26 0.95 -14.09
N HIS A 152 -17.27 0.55 -12.81
CA HIS A 152 -18.14 -0.52 -12.31
C HIS A 152 -19.61 -0.15 -12.42
N ALA A 153 -19.99 1.05 -11.96
CA ALA A 153 -21.38 1.54 -12.04
C ALA A 153 -21.89 1.62 -13.49
N ALA A 154 -20.99 1.96 -14.43
CA ALA A 154 -21.27 1.93 -15.87
C ALA A 154 -21.21 0.52 -16.49
N ARG A 155 -21.06 -0.53 -15.71
CA ARG A 155 -20.97 -1.94 -16.12
C ARG A 155 -19.88 -2.23 -17.16
N ARG A 156 -18.79 -1.45 -17.15
CA ARG A 156 -17.66 -1.64 -18.07
C ARG A 156 -16.73 -2.77 -17.61
N ILE A 157 -16.60 -2.93 -16.27
CA ILE A 157 -15.76 -3.94 -15.62
C ILE A 157 -16.21 -4.12 -14.17
N GLU A 158 -15.98 -5.29 -13.57
CA GLU A 158 -16.10 -5.43 -12.12
C GLU A 158 -14.91 -4.73 -11.44
N ALA A 159 -15.13 -3.68 -10.69
CA ALA A 159 -14.09 -3.02 -9.92
C ALA A 159 -14.13 -3.44 -8.44
N VAL A 160 -12.96 -3.59 -7.83
CA VAL A 160 -12.78 -3.78 -6.39
C VAL A 160 -11.70 -2.84 -5.91
N VAL A 161 -11.92 -2.16 -4.80
CA VAL A 161 -10.95 -1.26 -4.18
C VAL A 161 -10.45 -1.86 -2.87
N VAL A 162 -9.14 -1.91 -2.68
CA VAL A 162 -8.51 -2.36 -1.43
C VAL A 162 -7.75 -1.21 -0.80
N ARG A 163 -8.05 -0.90 0.45
CA ARG A 163 -7.32 0.04 1.29
C ARG A 163 -6.50 -0.74 2.33
N PRO A 164 -5.19 -0.94 2.10
CA PRO A 164 -4.29 -1.59 3.07
C PRO A 164 -4.24 -0.84 4.40
N GLY A 165 -3.99 -1.57 5.50
CA GLY A 165 -3.62 -0.96 6.77
C GLY A 165 -2.51 0.09 6.59
N VAL A 166 -2.45 1.08 7.47
CA VAL A 166 -1.60 2.28 7.28
C VAL A 166 -0.10 2.00 7.27
N PHE A 167 0.30 0.87 7.81
CA PHE A 167 1.71 0.46 7.85
C PHE A 167 1.89 -0.94 7.23
N PRO A 168 1.97 -1.03 5.89
CA PRO A 168 2.40 -2.26 5.23
C PRO A 168 3.86 -2.56 5.57
N PHE A 169 4.14 -3.79 6.04
CA PHE A 169 5.50 -4.21 6.40
C PHE A 169 5.71 -5.69 6.11
N GLY A 170 6.97 -6.14 6.09
CA GLY A 170 7.28 -7.54 5.88
C GLY A 170 8.65 -7.76 5.24
N PRO A 171 9.06 -9.03 5.03
CA PRO A 171 10.25 -9.35 4.26
C PRO A 171 10.19 -8.75 2.85
N GLY A 172 11.32 -8.24 2.35
CA GLY A 172 11.36 -7.60 1.02
C GLY A 172 11.13 -6.09 1.01
N ASP A 173 10.77 -5.45 2.14
CA ASP A 173 10.73 -3.99 2.20
C ASP A 173 12.15 -3.40 2.17
N ARG A 174 12.52 -2.82 1.03
CA ARG A 174 13.83 -2.18 0.82
C ARG A 174 13.81 -0.66 1.02
N LEU A 175 12.69 -0.07 1.38
CA LEU A 175 12.52 1.38 1.47
C LEU A 175 12.23 1.84 2.91
N ALA A 176 11.05 1.55 3.44
CA ALA A 176 10.58 2.12 4.69
C ALA A 176 11.33 1.59 5.91
N LEU A 177 11.44 0.27 6.05
CA LEU A 177 12.10 -0.34 7.20
C LEU A 177 13.62 -0.08 7.22
N PRO A 178 14.38 -0.24 6.10
CA PRO A 178 15.79 0.10 6.10
C PRO A 178 16.07 1.58 6.36
N GLU A 179 15.22 2.50 5.88
CA GLU A 179 15.35 3.92 6.18
C GLU A 179 15.13 4.19 7.67
N LEU A 180 14.10 3.61 8.26
CA LEU A 180 13.81 3.72 9.69
C LEU A 180 14.99 3.21 10.55
N ILE A 181 15.56 2.05 10.20
CA ILE A 181 16.69 1.44 10.90
C ILE A 181 17.96 2.32 10.78
N ARG A 182 18.27 2.81 9.57
CA ARG A 182 19.43 3.72 9.37
C ARG A 182 19.32 4.99 10.19
N ASN A 183 18.10 5.52 10.36
CA ASN A 183 17.83 6.75 11.08
C ASN A 183 17.44 6.55 12.55
N HIS A 184 17.57 5.32 13.11
CA HIS A 184 17.10 4.98 14.45
C HIS A 184 17.55 5.96 15.54
N ARG A 185 18.81 6.42 15.51
CA ARG A 185 19.34 7.38 16.50
C ARG A 185 18.69 8.75 16.46
N ARG A 186 18.03 9.11 15.35
CA ARG A 186 17.32 10.37 15.13
C ARG A 186 15.82 10.22 15.32
N TYR A 187 15.34 8.99 15.54
CA TYR A 187 13.92 8.73 15.69
C TYR A 187 13.38 9.41 16.96
N LEU A 188 12.21 10.01 16.84
CA LEU A 188 11.49 10.65 17.95
C LEU A 188 10.06 10.13 17.98
N HIS A 189 9.60 9.75 19.16
CA HIS A 189 8.20 9.37 19.35
C HIS A 189 7.31 10.62 19.37
N VAL A 190 6.48 10.80 18.37
CA VAL A 190 5.45 11.86 18.34
C VAL A 190 4.38 11.53 19.38
N ALA A 191 3.99 12.50 20.21
CA ALA A 191 3.00 12.31 21.30
C ALA A 191 3.32 11.09 22.19
N GLY A 192 4.61 10.84 22.48
CA GLY A 192 5.05 9.68 23.25
C GLY A 192 4.90 8.34 22.53
N GLY A 193 4.49 8.33 21.26
CA GLY A 193 4.27 7.12 20.48
C GLY A 193 3.04 6.30 20.91
N GLN A 194 2.08 6.92 21.60
CA GLN A 194 0.90 6.23 22.15
C GLN A 194 -0.22 6.04 21.12
N ALA A 195 -0.15 6.73 19.98
CA ALA A 195 -1.11 6.59 18.91
C ALA A 195 -1.12 5.15 18.39
N ARG A 196 -2.32 4.58 18.21
CA ARG A 196 -2.56 3.22 17.73
C ARG A 196 -2.71 3.22 16.21
N LEU A 197 -2.27 2.13 15.58
CA LEU A 197 -2.37 1.98 14.13
C LEU A 197 -2.79 0.57 13.74
N CYS A 198 -3.45 0.44 12.61
CA CYS A 198 -3.64 -0.85 11.94
C CYS A 198 -2.47 -1.14 11.02
N THR A 199 -1.84 -2.30 11.19
CA THR A 199 -0.77 -2.79 10.32
C THR A 199 -1.33 -3.61 9.17
N ALA A 200 -0.50 -3.89 8.17
CA ALA A 200 -0.79 -4.85 7.11
C ALA A 200 0.49 -5.64 6.79
N TYR A 201 0.65 -6.80 7.40
CA TYR A 201 1.74 -7.70 7.06
C TYR A 201 1.62 -8.14 5.60
N ALA A 202 2.67 -7.94 4.79
CA ALA A 202 2.58 -8.08 3.34
C ALA A 202 2.05 -9.45 2.85
N PRO A 203 2.42 -10.60 3.44
CA PRO A 203 1.80 -11.89 3.12
C PRO A 203 0.30 -11.94 3.42
N ASN A 204 -0.16 -11.45 4.58
CA ASN A 204 -1.59 -11.38 4.91
C ASN A 204 -2.36 -10.48 3.94
N LEU A 205 -1.79 -9.30 3.62
CA LEU A 205 -2.36 -8.36 2.66
C LEU A 205 -2.45 -8.97 1.26
N ALA A 206 -1.45 -9.74 0.85
CA ALA A 206 -1.44 -10.43 -0.43
C ALA A 206 -2.60 -11.44 -0.54
N GLU A 207 -2.88 -12.21 0.50
CA GLU A 207 -4.05 -13.10 0.55
C GLU A 207 -5.36 -12.32 0.44
N GLY A 208 -5.48 -11.19 1.14
CA GLY A 208 -6.66 -10.32 1.04
C GLY A 208 -6.88 -9.77 -0.37
N LEU A 209 -5.81 -9.36 -1.04
CA LEU A 209 -5.85 -8.91 -2.44
C LEU A 209 -6.25 -10.05 -3.39
N ALA A 210 -5.69 -11.25 -3.21
CA ALA A 210 -6.04 -12.43 -4.00
C ALA A 210 -7.51 -12.81 -3.82
N LEU A 211 -8.06 -12.75 -2.61
CA LEU A 211 -9.48 -12.96 -2.33
C LEU A 211 -10.35 -11.92 -3.05
N CYS A 212 -9.95 -10.65 -3.06
CA CYS A 212 -10.67 -9.61 -3.83
C CYS A 212 -10.71 -9.90 -5.33
N GLY A 213 -9.67 -10.53 -5.88
CA GLY A 213 -9.64 -10.97 -7.28
C GLY A 213 -10.51 -12.18 -7.59
N THR A 214 -10.67 -13.10 -6.63
CA THR A 214 -11.24 -14.43 -6.85
C THR A 214 -12.68 -14.60 -6.34
N VAL A 215 -13.04 -13.98 -5.22
CA VAL A 215 -14.37 -14.13 -4.62
C VAL A 215 -15.40 -13.31 -5.40
N PRO A 216 -16.52 -13.94 -5.91
CA PRO A 216 -17.50 -13.22 -6.73
C PRO A 216 -18.12 -12.02 -6.03
N ARG A 217 -18.42 -12.14 -4.73
CA ARG A 217 -19.07 -11.10 -3.92
C ARG A 217 -18.25 -9.81 -3.79
N ALA A 218 -16.97 -9.82 -4.15
CA ALA A 218 -16.11 -8.64 -4.09
C ALA A 218 -16.46 -7.56 -5.11
N ALA A 219 -17.18 -7.91 -6.19
CA ALA A 219 -17.48 -6.98 -7.28
C ALA A 219 -18.24 -5.73 -6.82
N GLY A 220 -17.71 -4.54 -7.14
CA GLY A 220 -18.28 -3.24 -6.80
C GLY A 220 -17.94 -2.75 -5.39
N GLU A 221 -17.16 -3.50 -4.63
CA GLU A 221 -16.95 -3.25 -3.21
C GLU A 221 -15.61 -2.58 -2.90
N VAL A 222 -15.57 -1.91 -1.76
CA VAL A 222 -14.35 -1.37 -1.13
C VAL A 222 -14.06 -2.20 0.10
N TYR A 223 -12.80 -2.58 0.33
CA TYR A 223 -12.36 -3.33 1.50
C TYR A 223 -11.17 -2.69 2.17
N VAL A 224 -11.20 -2.64 3.50
CA VAL A 224 -9.99 -2.46 4.30
C VAL A 224 -9.37 -3.83 4.55
N ILE A 225 -8.10 -3.98 4.22
CA ILE A 225 -7.31 -5.18 4.51
C ILE A 225 -6.19 -4.81 5.47
N ALA A 226 -6.33 -5.22 6.72
CA ALA A 226 -5.38 -4.97 7.80
C ALA A 226 -5.26 -6.21 8.68
N ASP A 227 -4.21 -6.25 9.49
CA ASP A 227 -4.03 -7.28 10.52
C ASP A 227 -5.01 -7.04 11.68
N ASP A 228 -5.17 -8.04 12.55
CA ASP A 228 -6.12 -7.99 13.66
C ASP A 228 -5.62 -7.15 14.83
N GLU A 229 -4.32 -7.07 14.99
CA GLU A 229 -3.70 -6.34 16.08
C GLU A 229 -3.48 -4.87 15.74
N THR A 230 -3.69 -4.01 16.72
CA THR A 230 -3.53 -2.56 16.58
C THR A 230 -2.52 -2.04 17.61
N PRO A 231 -1.22 -2.25 17.38
CA PRO A 231 -0.18 -1.79 18.30
C PRO A 231 -0.14 -0.27 18.40
N THR A 232 0.50 0.24 19.45
CA THR A 232 0.96 1.62 19.47
C THR A 232 2.21 1.79 18.59
N TRP A 233 2.45 2.99 18.09
CA TRP A 233 3.69 3.30 17.36
C TRP A 233 4.92 2.95 18.20
N ARG A 234 4.93 3.30 19.50
CA ARG A 234 6.03 2.96 20.40
C ARG A 234 6.25 1.46 20.46
N GLY A 235 5.21 0.68 20.78
CA GLY A 235 5.34 -0.76 20.91
C GLY A 235 5.76 -1.47 19.63
N LEU A 236 5.33 -0.97 18.45
CA LEU A 236 5.75 -1.49 17.16
C LEU A 236 7.23 -1.20 16.89
N ILE A 237 7.66 0.05 17.08
CA ILE A 237 9.03 0.49 16.82
C ILE A 237 10.04 -0.14 17.78
N GLU A 238 9.70 -0.23 19.07
CA GLU A 238 10.56 -0.88 20.09
C GLU A 238 10.81 -2.35 19.73
N ARG A 239 9.76 -3.11 19.37
CA ARG A 239 9.88 -4.52 18.94
C ARG A 239 10.69 -4.65 17.65
N LEU A 240 10.45 -3.80 16.66
CA LEU A 240 11.20 -3.79 15.40
C LEU A 240 12.70 -3.54 15.64
N PHE A 241 13.04 -2.52 16.43
CA PHE A 241 14.45 -2.20 16.71
C PHE A 241 15.13 -3.30 17.53
N ALA A 242 14.46 -3.79 18.57
CA ALA A 242 14.98 -4.92 19.36
C ALA A 242 15.22 -6.16 18.49
N GLY A 243 14.29 -6.47 17.59
CA GLY A 243 14.40 -7.61 16.67
C GLY A 243 15.57 -7.52 15.70
N VAL A 244 16.11 -6.32 15.43
CA VAL A 244 17.34 -6.13 14.62
C VAL A 244 18.57 -5.76 15.47
N GLY A 245 18.50 -5.94 16.79
CA GLY A 245 19.61 -5.69 17.71
C GLY A 245 19.91 -4.20 17.97
N LEU A 246 18.90 -3.35 17.85
CA LEU A 246 19.00 -1.92 18.14
C LEU A 246 18.14 -1.56 19.35
N VAL A 247 18.54 -0.50 20.05
CA VAL A 247 17.75 0.08 21.15
C VAL A 247 16.93 1.22 20.58
N ALA A 248 15.61 1.18 20.86
CA ALA A 248 14.71 2.27 20.48
C ALA A 248 15.01 3.53 21.32
N PRO A 249 15.09 4.72 20.71
CA PRO A 249 15.22 5.96 21.48
C PRO A 249 13.99 6.22 22.34
N GLU A 250 14.20 6.61 23.60
CA GLU A 250 13.11 7.00 24.50
C GLU A 250 12.58 8.41 24.22
N ARG A 251 13.31 9.19 23.42
CA ARG A 251 13.02 10.59 23.15
C ARG A 251 11.68 10.77 22.46
N GLY A 252 10.91 11.74 22.94
CA GLY A 252 9.61 12.10 22.37
C GLY A 252 9.50 13.60 22.10
N VAL A 253 8.54 13.95 21.27
CA VAL A 253 8.17 15.32 20.95
C VAL A 253 6.66 15.48 21.06
N PRO A 254 6.15 16.54 21.70
CA PRO A 254 4.71 16.81 21.73
C PRO A 254 4.16 16.99 20.30
N LEU A 255 2.92 16.55 20.08
CA LEU A 255 2.28 16.61 18.76
C LEU A 255 2.29 18.03 18.15
N TRP A 256 1.98 19.04 18.97
CA TRP A 256 1.95 20.42 18.49
C TRP A 256 3.32 20.91 18.01
N ALA A 257 4.40 20.53 18.72
CA ALA A 257 5.76 20.91 18.34
C ALA A 257 6.21 20.21 17.06
N ALA A 258 5.90 18.90 16.94
CA ALA A 258 6.17 18.15 15.73
C ALA A 258 5.39 18.72 14.52
N MET A 259 4.13 19.12 14.71
CA MET A 259 3.31 19.76 13.67
C MET A 259 3.85 21.14 13.26
N ALA A 260 4.31 21.95 14.21
CA ALA A 260 4.94 23.23 13.91
C ALA A 260 6.24 23.05 13.10
N ALA A 261 7.10 22.11 13.53
CA ALA A 261 8.33 21.78 12.82
C ALA A 261 8.07 21.25 11.40
N ALA A 262 7.06 20.38 11.22
CA ALA A 262 6.65 19.87 9.93
C ALA A 262 6.13 20.98 8.99
N THR A 263 5.33 21.93 9.55
CA THR A 263 4.83 23.07 8.77
C THR A 263 5.97 23.96 8.29
N ALA A 264 6.95 24.25 9.16
CA ALA A 264 8.14 25.01 8.79
C ALA A 264 8.98 24.26 7.71
N ALA A 265 9.18 22.94 7.88
CA ALA A 265 9.93 22.12 6.93
C ALA A 265 9.24 22.09 5.54
N GLU A 266 7.91 21.98 5.49
CA GLU A 266 7.16 22.07 4.23
C GLU A 266 7.30 23.46 3.58
N GLY A 267 7.28 24.54 4.37
CA GLY A 267 7.53 25.89 3.87
C GLY A 267 8.92 26.04 3.23
N VAL A 268 9.96 25.54 3.89
CA VAL A 268 11.34 25.52 3.32
C VAL A 268 11.41 24.68 2.05
N SER A 269 10.73 23.53 2.02
CA SER A 269 10.69 22.64 0.84
C SER A 269 10.03 23.29 -0.37
N ALA A 270 9.05 24.15 -0.17
CA ALA A 270 8.40 24.90 -1.26
C ALA A 270 9.39 25.79 -2.00
N PHE A 271 10.39 26.34 -1.31
CA PHE A 271 11.45 27.16 -1.92
C PHE A 271 12.64 26.33 -2.42
N SER A 272 13.08 25.34 -1.63
CA SER A 272 14.29 24.55 -1.94
C SER A 272 14.05 23.44 -2.97
N ARG A 273 12.81 23.10 -3.27
CA ARG A 273 12.38 21.98 -4.13
C ARG A 273 12.89 20.61 -3.65
N LYS A 274 13.46 20.52 -2.45
CA LYS A 274 13.90 19.26 -1.84
C LYS A 274 12.77 18.71 -0.95
N PRO A 275 12.58 17.38 -0.88
CA PRO A 275 11.63 16.79 0.05
C PRO A 275 11.91 17.21 1.49
N PRO A 276 10.90 17.53 2.31
CA PRO A 276 11.10 17.84 3.71
C PRO A 276 11.49 16.58 4.48
N LEU A 277 12.36 16.73 5.48
CA LEU A 277 12.73 15.62 6.38
C LEU A 277 11.53 15.09 7.17
N ILE A 278 10.59 15.98 7.47
CA ILE A 278 9.34 15.69 8.18
C ILE A 278 8.22 16.52 7.55
N ASN A 279 7.04 15.95 7.40
CA ASN A 279 5.86 16.63 6.89
C ASN A 279 4.64 16.40 7.81
N ARG A 280 3.63 17.23 7.65
CA ARG A 280 2.41 17.18 8.49
C ARG A 280 1.66 15.85 8.35
N TYR A 281 1.73 15.20 7.20
CA TYR A 281 1.10 13.90 6.98
C TYR A 281 1.73 12.82 7.87
N ARG A 282 3.08 12.70 7.86
CA ARG A 282 3.81 11.74 8.72
C ARG A 282 3.56 12.01 10.20
N VAL A 283 3.58 13.29 10.61
CA VAL A 283 3.33 13.68 12.00
C VAL A 283 1.91 13.36 12.43
N ALA A 284 0.92 13.62 11.57
CA ALA A 284 -0.47 13.29 11.86
C ALA A 284 -0.68 11.78 12.02
N LEU A 285 -0.07 10.99 11.15
CA LEU A 285 -0.11 9.53 11.21
C LEU A 285 0.58 8.97 12.46
N ALA A 286 1.75 9.51 12.82
CA ALA A 286 2.51 9.02 13.98
C ALA A 286 1.94 9.50 15.33
N GLY A 287 1.21 10.59 15.35
CA GLY A 287 0.74 11.23 16.60
C GLY A 287 -0.75 11.10 16.88
N ARG A 288 -1.52 10.42 16.03
CA ARG A 288 -2.96 10.23 16.19
C ARG A 288 -3.35 8.80 15.86
N ASP A 289 -4.36 8.28 16.53
CA ASP A 289 -4.89 6.96 16.23
C ASP A 289 -5.31 6.87 14.77
N CYS A 290 -4.94 5.76 14.14
CA CYS A 290 -5.35 5.40 12.80
C CYS A 290 -5.66 3.90 12.74
N VAL A 291 -6.82 3.55 13.28
CA VAL A 291 -7.30 2.17 13.42
C VAL A 291 -8.52 1.99 12.52
N PHE A 292 -8.42 1.05 11.59
CA PHE A 292 -9.49 0.62 10.72
C PHE A 292 -9.70 -0.88 10.87
N THR A 293 -10.94 -1.34 10.69
CA THR A 293 -11.30 -2.74 10.81
C THR A 293 -11.43 -3.43 9.45
N SER A 294 -11.01 -4.69 9.37
CA SER A 294 -11.23 -5.57 8.22
C SER A 294 -12.50 -6.44 8.36
N ALA A 295 -13.45 -6.05 9.21
CA ALA A 295 -14.64 -6.85 9.51
C ALA A 295 -15.44 -7.21 8.25
N LYS A 296 -15.57 -6.27 7.30
CA LYS A 296 -16.24 -6.50 6.01
C LYS A 296 -15.50 -7.54 5.18
N ALA A 297 -14.19 -7.44 5.03
CA ALA A 297 -13.39 -8.43 4.31
C ALA A 297 -13.48 -9.82 4.97
N LYS A 298 -13.46 -9.90 6.30
CA LYS A 298 -13.61 -11.15 7.04
C LYS A 298 -14.95 -11.81 6.77
N THR A 299 -16.03 -11.04 6.79
CA THR A 299 -17.40 -11.59 6.62
C THR A 299 -17.73 -11.91 5.17
N GLN A 300 -17.28 -11.09 4.23
CA GLN A 300 -17.67 -11.20 2.83
C GLN A 300 -16.70 -12.02 1.98
N LEU A 301 -15.39 -11.96 2.28
CA LEU A 301 -14.36 -12.65 1.52
C LEU A 301 -13.78 -13.87 2.24
N GLY A 302 -14.08 -14.06 3.52
CA GLY A 302 -13.44 -15.06 4.35
C GLY A 302 -11.98 -14.70 4.70
N TYR A 303 -11.59 -13.43 4.56
CA TYR A 303 -10.24 -12.97 4.91
C TYR A 303 -9.91 -13.32 6.37
N ARG A 304 -8.72 -13.87 6.59
CA ARG A 304 -8.16 -14.14 7.92
C ARG A 304 -6.68 -13.85 7.86
N PRO A 305 -6.16 -12.84 8.59
CA PRO A 305 -4.71 -12.69 8.72
C PRO A 305 -4.15 -13.92 9.41
N ARG A 306 -3.34 -14.69 8.67
CA ARG A 306 -2.84 -16.01 9.15
C ARG A 306 -1.64 -15.88 10.05
N VAL A 307 -0.90 -14.78 9.89
CA VAL A 307 0.32 -14.50 10.65
C VAL A 307 0.02 -13.35 11.60
N GLY A 308 0.13 -13.59 12.90
CA GLY A 308 -0.01 -12.55 13.93
C GLY A 308 1.17 -11.59 13.96
N LEU A 309 1.02 -10.47 14.66
CA LEU A 309 2.00 -9.37 14.66
C LEU A 309 3.38 -9.80 15.16
N GLU A 310 3.44 -10.62 16.21
CA GLU A 310 4.73 -11.09 16.78
C GLU A 310 5.52 -11.88 15.74
N GLU A 311 4.91 -12.90 15.18
CA GLU A 311 5.52 -13.74 14.14
C GLU A 311 5.85 -12.92 12.87
N ALA A 312 5.00 -11.97 12.49
CA ALA A 312 5.24 -11.08 11.37
C ALA A 312 6.49 -10.22 11.58
N LEU A 313 6.67 -9.70 12.79
CA LEU A 313 7.87 -8.96 13.18
C LEU A 313 9.11 -9.85 13.22
N GLU A 314 9.03 -11.04 13.78
CA GLU A 314 10.13 -11.99 13.81
C GLU A 314 10.64 -12.33 12.40
N ARG A 315 9.73 -12.70 11.49
CA ARG A 315 10.05 -13.00 10.08
C ARG A 315 10.66 -11.79 9.37
N THR A 316 10.12 -10.60 9.63
CA THR A 316 10.61 -9.34 9.03
C THR A 316 12.00 -8.99 9.54
N CYS A 317 12.23 -9.09 10.85
CA CYS A 317 13.54 -8.81 11.46
C CYS A 317 14.61 -9.84 11.05
N ALA A 318 14.23 -11.13 10.92
CA ALA A 318 15.12 -12.16 10.40
C ALA A 318 15.60 -11.82 8.99
N TRP A 319 14.67 -11.42 8.11
CA TRP A 319 15.01 -10.97 6.76
C TRP A 319 15.92 -9.73 6.77
N LEU A 320 15.60 -8.71 7.58
CA LEU A 320 16.42 -7.49 7.70
C LEU A 320 17.84 -7.77 8.18
N ARG A 321 18.03 -8.72 9.10
CA ARG A 321 19.37 -9.14 9.55
C ARG A 321 20.18 -9.82 8.44
N GLY A 322 19.52 -10.61 7.58
CA GLY A 322 20.16 -11.26 6.42
C GLY A 322 20.56 -10.29 5.29
N GLN A 323 20.14 -9.01 5.35
CA GLN A 323 20.50 -7.98 4.38
C GLN A 323 21.67 -7.08 4.86
N ARG A 324 22.14 -7.27 6.08
CA ARG A 324 23.31 -6.57 6.66
C ARG A 324 24.58 -7.35 6.37
#